data_3733f69931fe15d38765c8fa6a916492
#
_entry.id   3733f69931fe15d38765c8fa6a916492
#
_cell.length_a   1.000
_cell.length_b   1.000
_cell.length_c   1.000
_cell.angle_alpha   90.00
_cell.angle_beta   90.00
_cell.angle_gamma   90.00
#
_symmetry.space_group_name_H-M   'P 1'
#
loop_
_entity.id
_entity.type
_entity.pdbx_description
1 polymer ?
#
loop_
_entity_poly.entity_id
_entity_poly.type
_entity_poly.pdbx_seq_one_letter_code
_entity_poly.pdbx_strand_id
1 'polypeptide(L)'
;MSLLDNLENNLVVLLKSLMKEEDFVKLISIDNPNALSQSSSTTFFDLINERLFLRPRINLPTSEEETYLCIYLSRGNRAGRNDTIHNNIYIVVDIMCHLNLWDLENNKIRPYRITDIVFERFMQSNIKGVRGNLVLDGNFELMRFNEKFMGYRMFFKYTSSVGF
;
A
#
# COMPACT_ATOMS: atom_id res chain seq x y z
N MET A 1 -24.75 6.48 -1.66
CA MET A 1 -23.33 6.11 -1.95
C MET A 1 -23.18 4.64 -1.60
N SER A 2 -22.77 3.80 -2.51
CA SER A 2 -22.66 2.36 -2.24
C SER A 2 -21.52 2.06 -1.27
N LEU A 3 -21.51 0.87 -0.66
CA LEU A 3 -20.39 0.41 0.19
C LEU A 3 -19.07 0.42 -0.59
N LEU A 4 -19.11 -0.02 -1.84
CA LEU A 4 -17.91 -0.10 -2.71
C LEU A 4 -17.37 1.30 -3.04
N ASP A 5 -18.24 2.28 -3.32
CA ASP A 5 -17.81 3.67 -3.57
C ASP A 5 -17.06 4.25 -2.36
N ASN A 6 -17.54 3.97 -1.15
CA ASN A 6 -16.86 4.39 0.08
C ASN A 6 -15.48 3.71 0.24
N LEU A 7 -15.38 2.43 -0.13
CA LEU A 7 -14.13 1.68 -0.03
C LEU A 7 -13.10 2.14 -1.04
N GLU A 8 -13.50 2.39 -2.29
CA GLU A 8 -12.60 2.97 -3.30
C GLU A 8 -12.06 4.33 -2.84
N ASN A 9 -12.94 5.19 -2.33
CA ASN A 9 -12.51 6.47 -1.75
C ASN A 9 -11.52 6.29 -0.60
N ASN A 10 -11.75 5.30 0.27
CA ASN A 10 -10.82 5.00 1.36
C ASN A 10 -9.45 4.55 0.84
N LEU A 11 -9.38 3.72 -0.21
CA LEU A 11 -8.10 3.32 -0.82
C LEU A 11 -7.33 4.52 -1.37
N VAL A 12 -8.01 5.44 -2.05
CA VAL A 12 -7.40 6.70 -2.52
C VAL A 12 -6.88 7.54 -1.37
N VAL A 13 -7.65 7.67 -0.29
CA VAL A 13 -7.24 8.43 0.91
C VAL A 13 -6.03 7.78 1.57
N LEU A 14 -5.98 6.46 1.66
CA LEU A 14 -4.85 5.71 2.19
C LEU A 14 -3.58 5.97 1.38
N LEU A 15 -3.64 5.87 0.05
CA LEU A 15 -2.51 6.19 -0.82
C LEU A 15 -2.06 7.65 -0.66
N LYS A 16 -3.00 8.60 -0.65
CA LYS A 16 -2.69 10.01 -0.42
C LYS A 16 -2.07 10.26 0.96
N SER A 17 -2.41 9.44 1.95
CA SER A 17 -1.80 9.57 3.27
C SER A 17 -0.33 9.14 3.28
N LEU A 18 0.05 8.11 2.49
CA LEU A 18 1.44 7.72 2.29
C LEU A 18 2.27 8.79 1.58
N MET A 19 1.66 9.51 0.64
CA MET A 19 2.33 10.61 -0.07
C MET A 19 2.73 11.80 0.81
N LYS A 20 2.28 11.83 2.07
CA LYS A 20 2.74 12.83 3.05
C LYS A 20 4.06 12.46 3.71
N GLU A 21 4.47 11.21 3.59
CA GLU A 21 5.73 10.72 4.09
C GLU A 21 6.81 10.91 3.01
N GLU A 22 7.72 11.86 3.24
CA GLU A 22 8.75 12.25 2.27
C GLU A 22 9.61 11.04 1.84
N ASP A 23 10.00 10.20 2.80
CA ASP A 23 10.77 9.00 2.53
C ASP A 23 10.02 8.01 1.63
N PHE A 24 8.69 7.88 1.81
CA PHE A 24 7.86 7.05 0.94
C PHE A 24 7.91 7.54 -0.51
N VAL A 25 7.71 8.85 -0.71
CA VAL A 25 7.72 9.46 -2.05
C VAL A 25 9.07 9.22 -2.72
N LYS A 26 10.17 9.44 -2.01
CA LYS A 26 11.53 9.18 -2.52
C LYS A 26 11.75 7.72 -2.91
N LEU A 27 11.33 6.78 -2.05
CA LEU A 27 11.52 5.35 -2.28
C LEU A 27 10.70 4.80 -3.46
N ILE A 28 9.56 5.42 -3.75
CA ILE A 28 8.70 5.02 -4.89
C ILE A 28 9.12 5.70 -6.20
N SER A 29 9.63 6.92 -6.15
CA SER A 29 9.88 7.74 -7.35
C SER A 29 11.33 7.76 -7.81
N ILE A 30 12.29 7.44 -6.95
CA ILE A 30 13.72 7.55 -7.25
C ILE A 30 14.36 6.18 -7.32
N ASP A 31 14.81 5.77 -8.51
CA ASP A 31 15.31 4.44 -8.82
C ASP A 31 16.83 4.35 -8.71
N ASN A 32 17.37 4.66 -7.53
CA ASN A 32 18.79 4.49 -7.24
C ASN A 32 19.02 4.25 -5.74
N PRO A 33 20.22 3.77 -5.34
CA PRO A 33 20.54 3.51 -3.93
C PRO A 33 20.49 4.75 -3.03
N ASN A 34 20.68 5.94 -3.58
CA ASN A 34 20.75 7.21 -2.83
C ASN A 34 19.38 7.89 -2.71
N ALA A 35 18.28 7.17 -2.95
CA ALA A 35 16.93 7.75 -2.99
C ALA A 35 16.61 8.59 -1.75
N LEU A 36 16.98 8.13 -0.55
CA LEU A 36 16.66 8.82 0.70
C LEU A 36 17.43 10.14 0.90
N SER A 37 18.60 10.30 0.27
CA SER A 37 19.41 11.53 0.35
C SER A 37 19.04 12.58 -0.70
N GLN A 38 18.17 12.23 -1.66
CA GLN A 38 17.74 13.15 -2.72
C GLN A 38 16.44 13.87 -2.33
N SER A 39 16.18 15.01 -2.95
CA SER A 39 14.89 15.66 -2.87
C SER A 39 13.94 15.12 -3.95
N SER A 40 12.66 15.03 -3.65
CA SER A 40 11.62 14.70 -4.63
C SER A 40 10.51 15.75 -4.60
N SER A 41 10.11 16.21 -5.77
CA SER A 41 8.94 17.06 -5.98
C SER A 41 7.75 16.30 -6.59
N THR A 42 7.85 14.97 -6.63
CA THR A 42 6.85 14.10 -7.24
C THR A 42 5.53 14.16 -6.47
N THR A 43 4.44 14.32 -7.19
CA THR A 43 3.10 14.41 -6.64
C THR A 43 2.34 13.08 -6.74
N PHE A 44 1.19 12.98 -6.06
CA PHE A 44 0.30 11.83 -6.18
C PHE A 44 -0.15 11.60 -7.64
N PHE A 45 -0.41 12.68 -8.38
CA PHE A 45 -0.89 12.60 -9.76
C PHE A 45 0.19 12.10 -10.72
N ASP A 46 1.46 12.30 -10.41
CA ASP A 46 2.59 11.79 -11.20
C ASP A 46 2.77 10.28 -11.01
N LEU A 47 2.38 9.74 -9.86
CA LEU A 47 2.61 8.35 -9.50
C LEU A 47 1.39 7.45 -9.69
N ILE A 48 0.17 7.99 -9.62
CA ILE A 48 -1.04 7.17 -9.77
C ILE A 48 -1.14 6.58 -11.18
N ASN A 49 -1.38 5.28 -11.26
CA ASN A 49 -1.36 4.45 -12.46
C ASN A 49 0.01 4.28 -13.14
N GLU A 50 1.05 4.91 -12.63
CA GLU A 50 2.44 4.68 -13.07
C GLU A 50 3.15 3.76 -12.07
N ARG A 51 3.18 4.14 -10.80
CA ARG A 51 3.84 3.42 -9.70
C ARG A 51 2.90 3.04 -8.55
N LEU A 52 1.78 3.75 -8.40
CA LEU A 52 0.75 3.50 -7.40
C LEU A 52 -0.53 3.01 -8.09
N PHE A 53 -1.03 1.86 -7.67
CA PHE A 53 -2.20 1.23 -8.30
C PHE A 53 -3.27 0.90 -7.26
N LEU A 54 -4.53 1.15 -7.63
CA LEU A 54 -5.73 0.75 -6.85
C LEU A 54 -6.23 -0.65 -7.22
N ARG A 55 -5.38 -1.45 -7.85
CA ARG A 55 -5.68 -2.80 -8.34
C ARG A 55 -4.43 -3.68 -8.27
N PRO A 56 -4.58 -5.01 -8.27
CA PRO A 56 -3.44 -5.89 -8.45
C PRO A 56 -2.75 -5.60 -9.78
N ARG A 57 -1.43 -5.58 -9.80
CA ARG A 57 -0.66 -5.50 -11.03
C ARG A 57 -0.10 -6.89 -11.37
N ILE A 58 -0.63 -7.49 -12.40
CA ILE A 58 -0.28 -8.87 -12.79
C ILE A 58 0.94 -8.89 -13.70
N ASN A 59 1.05 -7.92 -14.61
CA ASN A 59 2.15 -7.84 -15.58
C ASN A 59 3.10 -6.71 -15.19
N LEU A 60 4.18 -7.06 -14.52
CA LEU A 60 5.28 -6.13 -14.24
C LEU A 60 6.24 -6.13 -15.43
N PRO A 61 6.64 -4.97 -15.95
CA PRO A 61 7.63 -4.90 -17.02
C PRO A 61 8.97 -5.41 -16.51
N THR A 62 9.55 -6.38 -17.20
CA THR A 62 10.85 -6.96 -16.81
C THR A 62 12.04 -6.09 -17.20
N SER A 63 11.84 -5.08 -18.04
CA SER A 63 12.86 -4.17 -18.56
C SER A 63 13.04 -2.90 -17.73
N GLU A 64 12.13 -2.61 -16.82
CA GLU A 64 12.13 -1.38 -16.03
C GLU A 64 12.54 -1.68 -14.59
N GLU A 65 13.58 -0.98 -14.13
CA GLU A 65 14.04 -1.07 -12.74
C GLU A 65 13.28 -0.04 -11.90
N GLU A 66 12.13 -0.43 -11.41
CA GLU A 66 11.20 0.45 -10.71
C GLU A 66 10.68 -0.17 -9.42
N THR A 67 10.04 0.68 -8.61
CA THR A 67 9.31 0.26 -7.40
C THR A 67 7.83 0.58 -7.57
N TYR A 68 6.97 -0.40 -7.26
CA TYR A 68 5.53 -0.26 -7.37
C TYR A 68 4.84 -0.57 -6.04
N LEU A 69 3.70 0.07 -5.81
CA LEU A 69 2.80 -0.25 -4.72
C LEU A 69 1.38 -0.41 -5.27
N CYS A 70 0.76 -1.53 -4.95
CA CYS A 70 -0.65 -1.79 -5.22
C CYS A 70 -1.43 -1.84 -3.92
N ILE A 71 -2.60 -1.21 -3.90
CA ILE A 71 -3.56 -1.32 -2.80
C ILE A 71 -4.92 -1.69 -3.38
N TYR A 72 -5.53 -2.75 -2.84
CA TYR A 72 -6.80 -3.24 -3.37
C TYR A 72 -7.59 -4.06 -2.35
N LEU A 73 -8.85 -4.29 -2.65
CA LEU A 73 -9.74 -5.12 -1.82
C LEU A 73 -9.59 -6.59 -2.21
N SER A 74 -9.39 -7.46 -1.21
CA SER A 74 -9.22 -8.90 -1.43
C SER A 74 -10.46 -9.70 -1.10
N ARG A 75 -11.08 -9.45 0.05
CA ARG A 75 -12.26 -10.17 0.52
C ARG A 75 -13.22 -9.22 1.22
N GLY A 76 -14.51 -9.51 1.07
CA GLY A 76 -15.56 -8.99 1.93
C GLY A 76 -16.43 -10.14 2.40
N ASN A 77 -16.46 -10.44 3.69
CA ASN A 77 -17.39 -11.40 4.26
C ASN A 77 -18.50 -10.66 4.99
N ARG A 78 -19.74 -10.93 4.63
CA ARG A 78 -20.91 -10.51 5.39
C ARG A 78 -21.04 -11.44 6.59
N ALA A 79 -20.68 -10.99 7.77
CA ALA A 79 -20.86 -11.76 8.99
C ALA A 79 -22.26 -11.50 9.57
N GLY A 80 -23.08 -12.56 9.62
CA GLY A 80 -24.25 -12.64 10.46
C GLY A 80 -25.57 -12.13 9.87
N ARG A 81 -26.64 -12.86 10.25
CA ARG A 81 -28.05 -12.56 9.90
C ARG A 81 -28.74 -11.64 10.90
N ASN A 82 -28.12 -11.32 12.03
CA ASN A 82 -28.73 -10.54 13.12
C ASN A 82 -27.83 -9.38 13.54
N ASP A 83 -28.32 -8.19 13.28
CA ASP A 83 -28.17 -6.90 13.96
C ASP A 83 -26.85 -6.13 13.98
N THR A 84 -25.73 -6.68 13.62
CA THR A 84 -24.52 -5.88 13.41
C THR A 84 -23.73 -6.45 12.22
N ILE A 85 -23.84 -5.78 11.08
CA ILE A 85 -23.08 -6.17 9.88
C ILE A 85 -21.62 -5.75 10.10
N HIS A 86 -20.85 -6.61 10.75
CA HIS A 86 -19.41 -6.48 10.73
C HIS A 86 -18.91 -6.99 9.37
N ASN A 87 -18.77 -6.10 8.43
CA ASN A 87 -18.13 -6.41 7.18
C ASN A 87 -16.62 -6.53 7.44
N ASN A 88 -16.11 -7.77 7.49
CA ASN A 88 -14.68 -8.00 7.47
C ASN A 88 -14.19 -7.78 6.04
N ILE A 89 -13.66 -6.61 5.78
CA ILE A 89 -13.07 -6.27 4.48
C ILE A 89 -11.55 -6.33 4.64
N TYR A 90 -10.90 -6.98 3.69
CA TYR A 90 -9.46 -7.07 3.67
C TYR A 90 -8.89 -6.20 2.56
N ILE A 91 -8.01 -5.30 2.97
CA ILE A 91 -7.20 -4.48 2.08
C ILE A 91 -5.84 -5.14 1.97
N VAL A 92 -5.42 -5.40 0.75
CA VAL A 92 -4.08 -5.93 0.44
C VAL A 92 -3.20 -4.77 -0.02
N VAL A 93 -1.98 -4.75 0.48
CA VAL A 93 -0.92 -3.86 -0.01
C VAL A 93 0.22 -4.72 -0.52
N ASP A 94 0.50 -4.62 -1.81
CA ASP A 94 1.66 -5.24 -2.44
C ASP A 94 2.73 -4.20 -2.69
N ILE A 95 3.91 -4.41 -2.12
CA ILE A 95 5.11 -3.61 -2.34
C ILE A 95 6.02 -4.44 -3.24
N MET A 96 6.27 -3.97 -4.46
CA MET A 96 7.02 -4.69 -5.48
C MET A 96 8.24 -3.87 -5.89
N CYS A 97 9.42 -4.36 -5.56
CA CYS A 97 10.68 -3.73 -5.90
C CYS A 97 11.46 -4.58 -6.89
N HIS A 98 12.01 -3.96 -7.94
CA HIS A 98 12.98 -4.62 -8.78
C HIS A 98 14.22 -5.01 -7.95
N LEU A 99 14.77 -6.20 -8.15
CA LEU A 99 15.86 -6.72 -7.32
C LEU A 99 17.09 -5.81 -7.30
N ASN A 100 17.40 -5.13 -8.41
CA ASN A 100 18.52 -4.20 -8.49
C ASN A 100 18.33 -2.92 -7.65
N LEU A 101 17.11 -2.66 -7.17
CA LEU A 101 16.79 -1.48 -6.34
C LEU A 101 16.67 -1.79 -4.85
N TRP A 102 16.90 -3.04 -4.45
CA TRP A 102 16.70 -3.45 -3.06
C TRP A 102 17.64 -2.73 -2.11
N ASP A 103 18.91 -2.63 -2.49
CA ASP A 103 19.93 -2.05 -1.63
C ASP A 103 19.89 -0.52 -1.70
N LEU A 104 19.84 0.10 -0.53
CA LEU A 104 19.97 1.53 -0.32
C LEU A 104 21.30 1.84 0.36
N GLU A 105 21.73 3.09 0.30
CA GLU A 105 22.87 3.57 1.10
C GLU A 105 22.69 3.27 2.59
N ASN A 106 23.82 3.16 3.29
CA ASN A 106 23.89 2.92 4.73
C ASN A 106 23.26 1.58 5.18
N ASN A 107 23.39 0.55 4.36
CA ASN A 107 22.89 -0.81 4.65
C ASN A 107 21.38 -0.88 4.90
N LYS A 108 20.62 0.03 4.29
CA LYS A 108 19.17 0.00 4.31
C LYS A 108 18.63 -0.82 3.15
N ILE A 109 17.45 -1.36 3.32
CA ILE A 109 16.77 -2.19 2.33
C ILE A 109 15.44 -1.54 1.96
N ARG A 110 15.29 -1.19 0.67
CA ARG A 110 14.14 -0.43 0.15
C ARG A 110 12.79 -1.05 0.50
N PRO A 111 12.48 -2.32 0.18
CA PRO A 111 11.17 -2.87 0.50
C PRO A 111 10.89 -2.93 2.00
N TYR A 112 11.90 -3.08 2.88
CA TYR A 112 11.70 -3.03 4.32
C TYR A 112 11.28 -1.63 4.76
N ARG A 113 11.95 -0.60 4.25
CA ARG A 113 11.62 0.80 4.59
C ARG A 113 10.22 1.18 4.13
N ILE A 114 9.82 0.77 2.93
CA ILE A 114 8.46 1.03 2.44
C ILE A 114 7.43 0.28 3.29
N THR A 115 7.69 -0.99 3.63
CA THR A 115 6.81 -1.80 4.49
C THR A 115 6.61 -1.15 5.86
N ASP A 116 7.68 -0.68 6.48
CA ASP A 116 7.65 0.07 7.76
C ASP A 116 6.75 1.30 7.66
N ILE A 117 6.96 2.14 6.64
CA ILE A 117 6.18 3.37 6.45
C ILE A 117 4.69 3.05 6.25
N VAL A 118 4.37 2.04 5.43
CA VAL A 118 2.99 1.61 5.22
C VAL A 118 2.37 1.10 6.51
N PHE A 119 3.09 0.26 7.25
CA PHE A 119 2.63 -0.27 8.52
C PHE A 119 2.36 0.84 9.53
N GLU A 120 3.35 1.69 9.80
CA GLU A 120 3.21 2.80 10.75
C GLU A 120 2.06 3.72 10.36
N ARG A 121 1.93 4.05 9.07
CA ARG A 121 0.89 4.96 8.61
C ARG A 121 -0.52 4.37 8.70
N PHE A 122 -0.68 3.09 8.36
CA PHE A 122 -2.01 2.45 8.35
C PHE A 122 -2.47 2.02 9.75
N MET A 123 -1.53 1.78 10.67
CA MET A 123 -1.83 1.48 12.06
C MET A 123 -2.14 2.72 12.91
N GLN A 124 -1.94 3.93 12.37
CA GLN A 124 -2.38 5.13 13.07
C GLN A 124 -3.91 5.16 13.17
N SER A 125 -4.42 5.28 14.39
CA SER A 125 -5.83 5.58 14.61
C SER A 125 -6.14 6.95 14.00
N ASN A 126 -7.25 7.04 13.25
CA ASN A 126 -7.75 8.30 12.68
C ASN A 126 -7.00 8.85 11.46
N ILE A 127 -6.81 8.06 10.43
CA ILE A 127 -6.45 8.62 9.12
C ILE A 127 -7.62 9.49 8.65
N LYS A 128 -7.41 10.80 8.57
CA LYS A 128 -8.45 11.75 8.16
C LYS A 128 -9.03 11.38 6.80
N GLY A 129 -10.33 11.11 6.77
CA GLY A 129 -11.05 10.73 5.56
C GLY A 129 -11.28 9.22 5.40
N VAL A 130 -10.66 8.38 6.23
CA VAL A 130 -10.97 6.94 6.32
C VAL A 130 -11.97 6.73 7.44
N ARG A 131 -13.13 6.19 7.09
CA ARG A 131 -14.19 5.85 8.09
C ARG A 131 -14.00 4.42 8.55
N GLY A 132 -13.31 4.23 9.66
CA GLY A 132 -13.07 2.92 10.27
C GLY A 132 -11.62 2.73 10.69
N ASN A 133 -11.33 1.57 11.22
CA ASN A 133 -10.00 1.20 11.71
C ASN A 133 -9.37 0.15 10.80
N LEU A 134 -8.08 0.29 10.58
CA LEU A 134 -7.24 -0.71 9.94
C LEU A 134 -6.44 -1.44 11.01
N VAL A 135 -6.40 -2.76 10.91
CA VAL A 135 -5.56 -3.61 11.77
C VAL A 135 -4.81 -4.58 10.85
N LEU A 136 -3.52 -4.69 11.05
CA LEU A 136 -2.75 -5.71 10.32
C LEU A 136 -3.28 -7.10 10.71
N ASP A 137 -3.71 -7.87 9.72
CA ASP A 137 -4.24 -9.22 9.91
C ASP A 137 -3.16 -10.25 9.57
N GLY A 138 -2.49 -10.72 10.60
CA GLY A 138 -1.37 -11.65 10.47
C GLY A 138 -0.03 -10.96 10.28
N ASN A 139 0.82 -11.59 9.46
CA ASN A 139 2.17 -11.12 9.17
C ASN A 139 2.21 -10.48 7.78
N PHE A 140 3.24 -9.69 7.53
CA PHE A 140 3.64 -9.36 6.16
C PHE A 140 4.44 -10.53 5.59
N GLU A 141 4.23 -10.86 4.33
CA GLU A 141 4.83 -12.01 3.66
C GLU A 141 5.77 -11.55 2.55
N LEU A 142 6.96 -12.17 2.49
CA LEU A 142 7.86 -11.99 1.36
C LEU A 142 7.27 -12.67 0.13
N MET A 143 7.06 -11.89 -0.93
CA MET A 143 6.45 -12.34 -2.18
C MET A 143 7.41 -12.22 -3.34
N ARG A 144 7.44 -13.24 -4.18
CA ARG A 144 8.05 -13.17 -5.50
C ARG A 144 6.94 -12.95 -6.53
N PHE A 145 6.92 -11.76 -7.13
CA PHE A 145 5.90 -11.38 -8.11
C PHE A 145 6.26 -11.86 -9.53
N ASN A 146 7.55 -11.86 -9.86
CA ASN A 146 8.10 -12.47 -11.06
C ASN A 146 9.62 -12.72 -10.88
N GLU A 147 10.36 -12.97 -11.97
CA GLU A 147 11.79 -13.26 -11.91
C GLU A 147 12.64 -12.09 -11.39
N LYS A 148 12.19 -10.85 -11.57
CA LYS A 148 12.94 -9.63 -11.23
C LYS A 148 12.33 -8.80 -10.13
N PHE A 149 11.06 -9.04 -9.77
CA PHE A 149 10.34 -8.29 -8.75
C PHE A 149 10.03 -9.14 -7.53
N MET A 150 10.49 -8.68 -6.39
CA MET A 150 10.16 -9.22 -5.07
C MET A 150 9.77 -8.08 -4.13
N GLY A 151 9.17 -8.42 -3.01
CA GLY A 151 8.82 -7.46 -1.99
C GLY A 151 7.88 -8.06 -0.96
N TYR A 152 7.00 -7.25 -0.42
CA TYR A 152 6.13 -7.68 0.68
C TYR A 152 4.67 -7.51 0.35
N ARG A 153 3.87 -8.48 0.81
CA ARG A 153 2.41 -8.40 0.86
C ARG A 153 1.96 -8.24 2.30
N MET A 154 1.08 -7.28 2.52
CA MET A 154 0.45 -7.00 3.81
C MET A 154 -1.06 -7.12 3.68
N PHE A 155 -1.70 -7.69 4.70
CA PHE A 155 -3.15 -7.80 4.79
C PHE A 155 -3.65 -6.93 5.94
N PHE A 156 -4.51 -5.98 5.64
CA PHE A 156 -5.16 -5.17 6.66
C PHE A 156 -6.64 -5.50 6.72
N LYS A 157 -7.12 -5.83 7.91
CA LYS A 157 -8.53 -5.95 8.18
C LYS A 157 -9.11 -4.56 8.42
N TYR A 158 -10.09 -4.21 7.63
CA TYR A 158 -10.85 -2.97 7.78
C TYR A 158 -12.15 -3.25 8.52
N THR A 159 -12.38 -2.56 9.64
CA THR A 159 -13.61 -2.63 10.40
C THR A 159 -14.28 -1.25 10.37
N SER A 160 -15.50 -1.21 9.83
CA SER A 160 -16.33 -0.01 9.86
C SER A 160 -17.35 -0.15 10.98
N SER A 161 -17.45 0.87 11.82
CA SER A 161 -18.48 0.98 12.87
C SER A 161 -19.76 1.66 12.37
N VAL A 162 -19.90 1.88 11.09
CA VAL A 162 -21.11 2.51 10.53
C VAL A 162 -22.18 1.44 10.37
N GLY A 163 -23.15 1.45 11.28
CA GLY A 163 -24.46 0.84 11.04
C GLY A 163 -25.10 1.50 9.82
N PHE A 164 -25.62 0.71 8.93
CA PHE A 164 -26.43 1.15 7.79
C PHE A 164 -27.87 1.38 8.23
#